data_0415eb378fddc79416102a841eff42fa
#
_entry.id   0415eb378fddc79416102a841eff42fa
#
_cell.length_a   1.000
_cell.length_b   1.000
_cell.length_c   1.000
_cell.angle_alpha   90.00
_cell.angle_beta   90.00
_cell.angle_gamma   90.00
#
_symmetry.space_group_name_H-M   'P 1'
#
loop_
_entity.id
_entity.type
_entity.pdbx_description
1 polymer ?
#
loop_
_entity_poly.entity_id
_entity_poly.type
_entity_poly.pdbx_seq_one_letter_code
_entity_poly.pdbx_strand_id
1 'polypeptide(L)'
;TDETAIIAIGAVSGGGATESGCQSVTITIEENDSAPTVTLAASSSSIEENAGSSITLTATLSNPTSQDVTVSIGTSGSATEGTDYGTISDITISSGDTTGTASFTPTDDNLYETSTDETATVAITGVSGGSATESGSQSVTLTIEENESAPTVTLSTSATSIDENSGSVLTLTATLSVATTADVTVTIATSGSATEG
;
A
#
# COMPACT_ATOMS: atom_id res chain seq x y z
N THR A 1 -30.00 5.10 12.84
CA THR A 1 -30.80 6.10 13.61
C THR A 1 -32.26 5.80 13.44
N ASP A 2 -33.00 5.83 14.54
CA ASP A 2 -34.45 5.59 14.53
C ASP A 2 -35.16 6.46 13.51
N GLU A 3 -36.13 5.89 12.83
CA GLU A 3 -37.00 6.57 11.87
C GLU A 3 -38.39 6.80 12.47
N THR A 4 -39.14 7.80 11.98
CA THR A 4 -40.47 8.07 12.46
C THR A 4 -41.48 8.16 11.31
N ALA A 5 -42.62 7.53 11.50
CA ALA A 5 -43.77 7.67 10.63
C ALA A 5 -44.90 8.37 11.37
N ILE A 6 -45.44 9.45 10.80
CA ILE A 6 -46.62 10.14 11.34
C ILE A 6 -47.84 9.74 10.54
N ILE A 7 -48.80 9.13 11.19
CA ILE A 7 -50.08 8.73 10.59
C ILE A 7 -51.18 9.64 11.13
N ALA A 8 -51.89 10.34 10.27
CA ALA A 8 -52.94 11.28 10.63
C ALA A 8 -54.26 10.90 9.96
N ILE A 9 -55.40 11.28 10.57
CA ILE A 9 -56.70 11.20 9.92
C ILE A 9 -56.72 12.24 8.79
N GLY A 10 -56.87 11.81 7.55
CA GLY A 10 -56.95 12.69 6.38
C GLY A 10 -58.37 13.21 6.09
N ALA A 11 -59.40 12.43 6.40
CA ALA A 11 -60.80 12.79 6.28
C ALA A 11 -61.72 11.84 7.03
N VAL A 12 -62.84 12.34 7.54
CA VAL A 12 -63.94 11.55 8.10
C VAL A 12 -65.20 11.81 7.26
N SER A 13 -65.89 10.76 6.84
CA SER A 13 -67.16 10.89 6.07
C SER A 13 -68.22 9.87 6.49
N GLY A 14 -69.49 10.24 6.42
CA GLY A 14 -70.64 9.38 6.71
C GLY A 14 -71.10 9.43 8.17
N GLY A 15 -72.37 9.16 8.47
CA GLY A 15 -72.96 9.03 9.81
C GLY A 15 -72.92 10.30 10.67
N GLY A 16 -72.64 11.48 10.11
CA GLY A 16 -72.51 12.72 10.90
C GLY A 16 -71.25 12.80 11.78
N ALA A 17 -70.30 11.87 11.59
CA ALA A 17 -69.03 11.85 12.33
C ALA A 17 -68.08 12.93 11.85
N THR A 18 -67.33 13.52 12.77
CA THR A 18 -66.25 14.49 12.51
C THR A 18 -64.99 14.12 13.31
N GLU A 19 -63.84 14.53 12.83
CA GLU A 19 -62.60 14.37 13.53
C GLU A 19 -62.60 15.27 14.79
N SER A 20 -62.16 14.75 15.95
CA SER A 20 -62.05 15.51 17.18
C SER A 20 -60.71 16.27 17.26
N GLY A 21 -60.64 17.40 16.55
CA GLY A 21 -59.40 18.14 16.36
C GLY A 21 -58.51 17.45 15.30
N CYS A 22 -57.24 17.79 15.22
CA CYS A 22 -56.25 17.12 14.36
C CYS A 22 -55.66 15.92 15.09
N GLN A 23 -56.02 14.72 14.69
CA GLN A 23 -55.55 13.47 15.28
C GLN A 23 -54.42 12.87 14.48
N SER A 24 -53.26 12.65 15.15
CA SER A 24 -52.13 11.95 14.56
C SER A 24 -51.44 11.03 15.56
N VAL A 25 -50.80 10.00 15.09
CA VAL A 25 -49.98 9.08 15.86
C VAL A 25 -48.59 9.05 15.23
N THR A 26 -47.57 9.19 16.04
CA THR A 26 -46.17 8.99 15.61
C THR A 26 -45.74 7.58 16.00
N ILE A 27 -45.23 6.84 15.03
CA ILE A 27 -44.63 5.52 15.20
C ILE A 27 -43.15 5.70 15.03
N THR A 28 -42.34 5.23 15.98
CA THR A 28 -40.87 5.16 15.87
C THR A 28 -40.53 3.74 15.43
N ILE A 29 -39.68 3.66 14.41
CA ILE A 29 -39.01 2.44 13.98
C ILE A 29 -37.63 2.48 14.58
N GLU A 30 -37.38 1.64 15.58
CA GLU A 30 -36.11 1.62 16.29
C GLU A 30 -35.04 0.92 15.44
N GLU A 31 -33.86 1.58 15.30
CA GLU A 31 -32.68 0.99 14.67
C GLU A 31 -32.15 -0.13 15.57
N ASN A 32 -31.96 -1.33 15.01
CA ASN A 32 -31.49 -2.50 15.73
C ASN A 32 -30.17 -3.07 15.17
N ASP A 33 -29.63 -2.46 14.12
CA ASP A 33 -28.35 -2.87 13.55
C ASP A 33 -27.19 -2.26 14.33
N SER A 34 -26.16 -3.07 14.59
CA SER A 34 -24.92 -2.59 15.21
C SER A 34 -24.14 -1.72 14.22
N ALA A 35 -23.49 -0.69 14.73
CA ALA A 35 -22.57 0.13 13.92
C ALA A 35 -21.53 -0.79 13.25
N PRO A 36 -21.28 -0.62 11.95
CA PRO A 36 -20.37 -1.50 11.21
C PRO A 36 -18.92 -1.29 11.65
N THR A 37 -18.14 -2.36 11.57
CA THR A 37 -16.69 -2.32 11.78
C THR A 37 -15.95 -2.68 10.49
N VAL A 38 -14.75 -2.10 10.31
CA VAL A 38 -13.89 -2.31 9.13
C VAL A 38 -12.72 -3.18 9.50
N THR A 39 -12.43 -4.17 8.65
CA THR A 39 -11.18 -4.96 8.67
C THR A 39 -10.40 -4.73 7.38
N LEU A 40 -9.08 -4.94 7.42
CA LEU A 40 -8.17 -4.84 6.27
C LEU A 40 -7.49 -6.18 6.02
N ALA A 41 -7.43 -6.60 4.75
CA ALA A 41 -6.72 -7.80 4.32
C ALA A 41 -5.98 -7.55 3.00
N ALA A 42 -4.95 -8.34 2.74
CA ALA A 42 -4.21 -8.35 1.48
C ALA A 42 -4.35 -9.70 0.77
N SER A 43 -4.33 -9.70 -0.57
CA SER A 43 -4.42 -10.93 -1.38
C SER A 43 -3.16 -11.80 -1.32
N SER A 44 -2.02 -11.22 -0.97
CA SER A 44 -0.74 -11.88 -0.71
C SER A 44 0.03 -11.13 0.37
N SER A 45 1.01 -11.78 1.00
CA SER A 45 1.95 -11.16 1.94
C SER A 45 3.28 -10.80 1.30
N SER A 46 3.56 -11.24 0.07
CA SER A 46 4.78 -10.88 -0.67
C SER A 46 4.52 -10.77 -2.16
N ILE A 47 5.42 -10.06 -2.85
CA ILE A 47 5.41 -9.85 -4.29
C ILE A 47 6.85 -9.58 -4.75
N GLU A 48 7.27 -10.20 -5.86
CA GLU A 48 8.55 -9.86 -6.49
C GLU A 48 8.50 -8.43 -7.05
N GLU A 49 9.60 -7.71 -6.97
CA GLU A 49 9.69 -6.34 -7.46
C GLU A 49 9.31 -6.25 -8.94
N ASN A 50 9.79 -7.17 -9.77
CA ASN A 50 9.51 -7.25 -11.21
C ASN A 50 8.23 -8.01 -11.58
N ALA A 51 7.33 -8.28 -10.63
CA ALA A 51 6.16 -9.14 -10.84
C ALA A 51 5.21 -8.66 -11.95
N GLY A 52 5.24 -7.37 -12.30
CA GLY A 52 4.32 -6.77 -13.27
C GLY A 52 2.84 -6.89 -12.89
N SER A 53 2.55 -7.17 -11.61
CA SER A 53 1.23 -7.33 -11.02
C SER A 53 1.13 -6.57 -9.69
N SER A 54 -0.03 -6.59 -9.05
CA SER A 54 -0.25 -5.88 -7.78
C SER A 54 -0.88 -6.80 -6.74
N ILE A 55 -0.59 -6.54 -5.47
CA ILE A 55 -1.35 -7.08 -4.35
C ILE A 55 -2.62 -6.24 -4.18
N THR A 56 -3.77 -6.90 -4.06
CA THR A 56 -5.03 -6.23 -3.76
C THR A 56 -5.21 -6.12 -2.23
N LEU A 57 -5.38 -4.89 -1.76
CA LEU A 57 -5.80 -4.56 -0.41
C LEU A 57 -7.32 -4.49 -0.39
N THR A 58 -7.96 -5.17 0.55
CA THR A 58 -9.42 -5.20 0.68
C THR A 58 -9.83 -4.73 2.06
N ALA A 59 -10.60 -3.66 2.12
CA ALA A 59 -11.33 -3.25 3.32
C ALA A 59 -12.72 -3.88 3.31
N THR A 60 -13.13 -4.48 4.43
CA THR A 60 -14.42 -5.17 4.57
C THR A 60 -15.20 -4.63 5.74
N LEU A 61 -16.45 -4.21 5.50
CA LEU A 61 -17.44 -3.85 6.52
C LEU A 61 -18.15 -5.09 7.05
N SER A 62 -18.42 -5.11 8.36
CA SER A 62 -19.24 -6.16 8.98
C SER A 62 -20.70 -6.15 8.51
N ASN A 63 -21.24 -4.98 8.18
CA ASN A 63 -22.59 -4.77 7.64
C ASN A 63 -22.57 -3.64 6.61
N PRO A 64 -23.42 -3.67 5.57
CA PRO A 64 -23.52 -2.58 4.61
C PRO A 64 -24.08 -1.30 5.27
N THR A 65 -23.75 -0.14 4.70
CA THR A 65 -24.25 1.16 5.15
C THR A 65 -25.02 1.86 4.04
N SER A 66 -25.87 2.81 4.41
CA SER A 66 -26.60 3.67 3.47
C SER A 66 -25.78 4.86 2.97
N GLN A 67 -24.52 4.98 3.39
CA GLN A 67 -23.58 6.02 2.99
C GLN A 67 -22.24 5.38 2.62
N ASP A 68 -21.48 6.06 1.78
CA ASP A 68 -20.09 5.65 1.48
C ASP A 68 -19.24 5.68 2.75
N VAL A 69 -18.34 4.71 2.87
CA VAL A 69 -17.34 4.65 3.95
C VAL A 69 -15.96 4.83 3.35
N THR A 70 -15.22 5.81 3.84
CA THR A 70 -13.82 6.05 3.47
C THR A 70 -12.92 5.48 4.55
N VAL A 71 -12.00 4.62 4.15
CA VAL A 71 -10.96 4.01 4.97
C VAL A 71 -9.63 4.64 4.59
N SER A 72 -9.11 5.50 5.46
CA SER A 72 -7.82 6.15 5.25
C SER A 72 -6.68 5.19 5.53
N ILE A 73 -5.73 5.14 4.60
CA ILE A 73 -4.57 4.24 4.63
C ILE A 73 -3.31 5.03 4.99
N GLY A 74 -2.47 4.43 5.79
CA GLY A 74 -1.11 4.91 6.05
C GLY A 74 -0.10 3.79 5.89
N THR A 75 1.12 4.15 5.53
CA THR A 75 2.21 3.22 5.26
C THR A 75 3.41 3.46 6.18
N SER A 76 4.16 2.41 6.48
CA SER A 76 5.43 2.42 7.20
C SER A 76 6.23 1.17 6.86
N GLY A 77 7.51 1.11 7.21
CA GLY A 77 8.38 -0.04 6.93
C GLY A 77 9.73 0.39 6.40
N SER A 78 10.49 -0.54 5.82
CA SER A 78 11.76 -0.26 5.12
C SER A 78 11.52 0.23 3.70
N ALA A 79 10.52 -0.33 3.00
CA ALA A 79 10.12 0.11 1.68
C ALA A 79 9.52 1.53 1.72
N THR A 80 9.87 2.37 0.75
CA THR A 80 9.50 3.78 0.64
C THR A 80 8.48 4.01 -0.46
N GLU A 81 7.32 4.57 -0.10
CA GLU A 81 6.30 4.94 -1.07
C GLU A 81 6.82 5.96 -2.09
N GLY A 82 6.55 5.72 -3.35
CA GLY A 82 7.00 6.54 -4.48
C GLY A 82 8.40 6.18 -5.01
N THR A 83 9.15 5.30 -4.32
CA THR A 83 10.43 4.74 -4.76
C THR A 83 10.24 3.24 -5.02
N ASP A 84 9.94 2.47 -3.99
CA ASP A 84 9.90 1.01 -4.04
C ASP A 84 8.50 0.46 -4.35
N TYR A 85 7.47 1.28 -4.17
CA TYR A 85 6.09 0.99 -4.60
C TYR A 85 5.30 2.28 -4.86
N GLY A 86 4.26 2.14 -5.69
CA GLY A 86 3.36 3.26 -6.03
C GLY A 86 2.48 3.70 -4.86
N THR A 87 1.99 4.94 -4.92
CA THR A 87 1.09 5.52 -3.91
C THR A 87 -0.17 4.68 -3.73
N ILE A 88 -0.50 4.36 -2.47
CA ILE A 88 -1.72 3.67 -2.09
C ILE A 88 -2.80 4.70 -1.77
N SER A 89 -3.90 4.65 -2.50
CA SER A 89 -5.06 5.53 -2.24
C SER A 89 -5.90 5.03 -1.07
N ASP A 90 -6.61 5.94 -0.40
CA ASP A 90 -7.68 5.60 0.52
C ASP A 90 -8.71 4.68 -0.15
N ILE A 91 -9.30 3.77 0.63
CA ILE A 91 -10.28 2.80 0.13
C ILE A 91 -11.68 3.34 0.38
N THR A 92 -12.48 3.44 -0.67
CA THR A 92 -13.91 3.78 -0.56
C THR A 92 -14.75 2.52 -0.69
N ILE A 93 -15.64 2.29 0.30
CA ILE A 93 -16.67 1.27 0.26
C ILE A 93 -17.99 2.00 -0.05
N SER A 94 -18.58 1.73 -1.22
CA SER A 94 -19.78 2.44 -1.67
C SER A 94 -21.00 2.06 -0.83
N SER A 95 -21.96 2.97 -0.74
CA SER A 95 -23.25 2.73 -0.09
C SER A 95 -23.92 1.46 -0.60
N GLY A 96 -24.30 0.58 0.32
CA GLY A 96 -24.90 -0.72 0.03
C GLY A 96 -23.89 -1.86 -0.17
N ASP A 97 -22.61 -1.56 -0.40
CA ASP A 97 -21.55 -2.56 -0.50
C ASP A 97 -20.94 -2.85 0.88
N THR A 98 -20.22 -3.96 0.96
CA THR A 98 -19.45 -4.36 2.15
C THR A 98 -17.96 -4.39 1.93
N THR A 99 -17.47 -4.17 0.71
CA THR A 99 -16.04 -4.21 0.39
C THR A 99 -15.62 -3.06 -0.51
N GLY A 100 -14.39 -2.60 -0.30
CA GLY A 100 -13.67 -1.70 -1.20
C GLY A 100 -12.23 -2.16 -1.32
N THR A 101 -11.52 -1.73 -2.37
CA THR A 101 -10.16 -2.18 -2.64
C THR A 101 -9.22 -1.05 -3.03
N ALA A 102 -7.92 -1.24 -2.75
CA ALA A 102 -6.81 -0.48 -3.31
C ALA A 102 -5.74 -1.46 -3.80
N SER A 103 -4.78 -0.96 -4.57
CA SER A 103 -3.67 -1.76 -5.11
C SER A 103 -2.35 -1.35 -4.48
N PHE A 104 -1.54 -2.34 -4.11
CA PHE A 104 -0.13 -2.19 -3.81
C PHE A 104 0.67 -2.72 -5.00
N THR A 105 1.42 -1.84 -5.67
CA THR A 105 2.17 -2.17 -6.89
C THR A 105 3.64 -1.87 -6.65
N PRO A 106 4.53 -2.86 -6.68
CA PRO A 106 5.97 -2.63 -6.55
C PRO A 106 6.49 -1.86 -7.78
N THR A 107 7.61 -1.20 -7.61
CA THR A 107 8.35 -0.48 -8.66
C THR A 107 9.61 -1.27 -8.98
N ASP A 108 9.71 -1.81 -10.21
CA ASP A 108 10.86 -2.53 -10.69
C ASP A 108 11.97 -1.56 -11.11
N ASP A 109 13.20 -1.76 -10.65
CA ASP A 109 14.37 -1.02 -11.12
C ASP A 109 15.53 -1.99 -11.44
N ASN A 110 16.76 -1.55 -11.61
CA ASN A 110 17.92 -2.39 -11.89
C ASN A 110 19.02 -2.17 -10.85
N LEU A 111 18.64 -1.90 -9.61
CA LEU A 111 19.52 -1.55 -8.53
C LEU A 111 19.51 -2.67 -7.50
N TYR A 112 20.60 -3.44 -7.41
CA TYR A 112 20.70 -4.46 -6.36
C TYR A 112 20.68 -3.84 -4.98
N GLU A 113 19.69 -4.17 -4.18
CA GLU A 113 19.52 -3.71 -2.81
C GLU A 113 20.16 -4.71 -1.84
N THR A 114 21.14 -4.22 -1.10
CA THR A 114 22.21 -5.02 -0.50
C THR A 114 21.85 -6.03 0.54
N SER A 115 20.60 -6.23 0.87
CA SER A 115 20.46 -7.12 2.00
C SER A 115 19.23 -7.96 2.08
N THR A 116 18.12 -7.48 1.75
CA THR A 116 16.92 -8.18 2.18
C THR A 116 15.73 -7.56 1.53
N ASP A 117 14.83 -8.41 1.21
CA ASP A 117 13.48 -8.03 0.88
C ASP A 117 13.00 -6.88 1.75
N GLU A 118 12.43 -5.88 1.13
CA GLU A 118 11.89 -4.72 1.81
C GLU A 118 10.46 -4.96 2.31
N THR A 119 10.06 -4.23 3.33
CA THR A 119 8.73 -4.39 3.90
C THR A 119 7.95 -3.08 3.91
N ALA A 120 6.68 -3.17 3.53
CA ALA A 120 5.69 -2.11 3.71
C ALA A 120 4.58 -2.60 4.64
N THR A 121 4.38 -1.91 5.76
CA THR A 121 3.23 -2.13 6.63
C THR A 121 2.14 -1.13 6.27
N VAL A 122 1.02 -1.64 5.78
CA VAL A 122 -0.16 -0.86 5.40
C VAL A 122 -1.18 -0.96 6.53
N ALA A 123 -1.62 0.16 7.06
CA ALA A 123 -2.52 0.23 8.21
C ALA A 123 -3.71 1.16 7.95
N ILE A 124 -4.82 0.89 8.62
CA ILE A 124 -5.93 1.84 8.69
C ILE A 124 -5.51 2.97 9.65
N THR A 125 -5.60 4.22 9.21
CA THR A 125 -5.33 5.41 10.01
C THR A 125 -6.58 6.18 10.38
N GLY A 126 -7.70 5.87 9.73
CA GLY A 126 -8.99 6.47 10.01
C GLY A 126 -10.11 5.81 9.22
N VAL A 127 -11.32 5.89 9.77
CA VAL A 127 -12.56 5.44 9.11
C VAL A 127 -13.58 6.55 9.23
N SER A 128 -14.25 6.92 8.15
CA SER A 128 -15.28 7.93 8.12
C SER A 128 -16.45 7.54 7.24
N GLY A 129 -17.66 8.00 7.57
CA GLY A 129 -18.90 7.66 6.87
C GLY A 129 -19.63 6.46 7.48
N GLY A 130 -20.95 6.36 7.25
CA GLY A 130 -21.82 5.24 7.66
C GLY A 130 -21.80 4.86 9.15
N SER A 131 -21.31 5.73 10.04
CA SER A 131 -21.04 5.43 11.46
C SER A 131 -20.07 4.25 11.65
N ALA A 132 -19.30 3.90 10.64
CA ALA A 132 -18.33 2.80 10.68
C ALA A 132 -17.11 3.17 11.55
N THR A 133 -16.53 2.15 12.17
CA THR A 133 -15.30 2.26 12.96
C THR A 133 -14.33 1.14 12.59
N GLU A 134 -13.05 1.32 12.90
CA GLU A 134 -12.06 0.26 12.71
C GLU A 134 -12.29 -0.88 13.71
N SER A 135 -12.12 -2.13 13.27
CA SER A 135 -12.23 -3.33 14.13
C SER A 135 -10.90 -3.58 14.87
N GLY A 136 -10.68 -2.87 15.96
CA GLY A 136 -9.38 -2.87 16.63
C GLY A 136 -8.33 -2.12 15.80
N SER A 137 -7.07 -2.52 15.86
CA SER A 137 -6.00 -1.97 15.02
C SER A 137 -5.75 -2.91 13.83
N GLN A 138 -6.02 -2.45 12.62
CA GLN A 138 -5.90 -3.24 11.40
C GLN A 138 -4.65 -2.85 10.62
N SER A 139 -3.77 -3.81 10.37
CA SER A 139 -2.62 -3.63 9.49
C SER A 139 -2.23 -4.93 8.80
N VAL A 140 -1.61 -4.82 7.64
CA VAL A 140 -0.98 -5.92 6.90
C VAL A 140 0.45 -5.53 6.58
N THR A 141 1.39 -6.48 6.71
CA THR A 141 2.77 -6.29 6.29
C THR A 141 2.98 -7.03 4.97
N LEU A 142 3.51 -6.33 3.99
CA LEU A 142 3.82 -6.81 2.66
C LEU A 142 5.33 -6.80 2.49
N THR A 143 5.86 -7.82 1.82
CA THR A 143 7.27 -7.94 1.49
C THR A 143 7.45 -7.73 -0.01
N ILE A 144 8.37 -6.86 -0.41
CA ILE A 144 8.86 -6.72 -1.79
C ILE A 144 10.11 -7.59 -1.87
N GLU A 145 10.08 -8.60 -2.73
CA GLU A 145 11.18 -9.55 -2.90
C GLU A 145 12.15 -9.02 -3.97
N GLU A 146 13.45 -8.90 -3.57
CA GLU A 146 14.55 -8.49 -4.45
C GLU A 146 14.72 -9.47 -5.63
N ASN A 147 14.84 -8.97 -6.85
CA ASN A 147 14.95 -9.79 -8.06
C ASN A 147 16.32 -9.68 -8.75
N GLU A 148 17.17 -8.71 -8.39
CA GLU A 148 18.51 -8.56 -8.92
C GLU A 148 19.47 -9.55 -8.28
N SER A 149 20.40 -10.06 -9.10
CA SER A 149 21.49 -10.89 -8.59
C SER A 149 22.59 -10.02 -8.00
N ALA A 150 23.20 -10.47 -6.91
CA ALA A 150 24.33 -9.80 -6.30
C ALA A 150 25.43 -9.43 -7.34
N PRO A 151 25.92 -8.18 -7.36
CA PRO A 151 26.84 -7.72 -8.37
C PRO A 151 28.18 -8.45 -8.30
N THR A 152 28.77 -8.68 -9.47
CA THR A 152 30.14 -9.16 -9.62
C THR A 152 31.04 -8.03 -10.11
N VAL A 153 32.33 -8.05 -9.74
CA VAL A 153 33.32 -7.06 -10.17
C VAL A 153 34.22 -7.65 -11.24
N THR A 154 34.41 -6.92 -12.33
CA THR A 154 35.44 -7.23 -13.34
C THR A 154 36.51 -6.15 -13.34
N LEU A 155 37.77 -6.53 -13.61
CA LEU A 155 38.90 -5.62 -13.73
C LEU A 155 39.39 -5.60 -15.17
N SER A 156 39.59 -4.41 -15.72
CA SER A 156 40.18 -4.19 -17.04
C SER A 156 41.26 -3.12 -17.00
N THR A 157 42.05 -3.05 -18.04
CA THR A 157 43.12 -2.04 -18.19
C THR A 157 43.05 -1.41 -19.58
N SER A 158 43.44 -0.14 -19.67
CA SER A 158 43.47 0.61 -20.94
C SER A 158 44.49 0.06 -21.96
N ALA A 159 45.54 -0.65 -21.51
CA ALA A 159 46.51 -1.39 -22.35
C ALA A 159 47.19 -2.49 -21.54
N THR A 160 47.74 -3.48 -22.18
CA THR A 160 48.47 -4.60 -21.55
C THR A 160 49.99 -4.39 -21.49
N SER A 161 50.48 -3.32 -22.12
CA SER A 161 51.91 -2.93 -22.09
C SER A 161 52.05 -1.41 -22.08
N ILE A 162 53.16 -0.93 -21.54
CA ILE A 162 53.54 0.49 -21.48
C ILE A 162 55.03 0.57 -21.60
N ASP A 163 55.56 1.53 -22.39
CA ASP A 163 56.98 1.79 -22.48
C ASP A 163 57.44 2.55 -21.20
N GLU A 164 58.54 2.10 -20.61
CA GLU A 164 59.09 2.66 -19.38
C GLU A 164 59.36 4.17 -19.49
N ASN A 165 59.77 4.65 -20.63
CA ASN A 165 60.08 6.04 -20.91
C ASN A 165 58.95 6.85 -21.53
N SER A 166 57.75 6.30 -21.65
CA SER A 166 56.62 6.95 -22.38
C SER A 166 56.03 8.14 -21.63
N GLY A 167 56.17 8.19 -20.31
CA GLY A 167 55.45 9.13 -19.44
C GLY A 167 53.92 8.91 -19.46
N SER A 168 53.46 7.84 -20.09
CA SER A 168 52.03 7.48 -20.17
C SER A 168 51.58 6.79 -18.88
N VAL A 169 50.29 6.80 -18.62
CA VAL A 169 49.65 6.08 -17.51
C VAL A 169 48.69 5.03 -18.02
N LEU A 170 48.63 3.89 -17.35
CA LEU A 170 47.58 2.89 -17.56
C LEU A 170 46.45 3.14 -16.59
N THR A 171 45.25 3.09 -17.11
CA THR A 171 44.03 3.16 -16.30
C THR A 171 43.53 1.77 -16.03
N LEU A 172 43.37 1.42 -14.75
CA LEU A 172 42.65 0.23 -14.32
C LEU A 172 41.21 0.63 -14.06
N THR A 173 40.27 -0.16 -14.58
CA THR A 173 38.85 0.07 -14.41
C THR A 173 38.22 -1.15 -13.76
N ALA A 174 37.61 -0.96 -12.59
CA ALA A 174 36.73 -1.94 -11.97
C ALA A 174 35.29 -1.64 -12.38
N THR A 175 34.57 -2.63 -12.84
CA THR A 175 33.19 -2.48 -13.32
C THR A 175 32.29 -3.48 -12.60
N LEU A 176 31.17 -3.01 -12.04
CA LEU A 176 30.11 -3.85 -11.50
C LEU A 176 29.22 -4.37 -12.60
N SER A 177 28.71 -5.60 -12.45
CA SER A 177 27.75 -6.21 -13.38
C SER A 177 26.37 -5.53 -13.31
N VAL A 178 25.98 -5.05 -12.12
CA VAL A 178 24.75 -4.31 -11.83
C VAL A 178 25.07 -3.24 -10.78
N ALA A 179 24.34 -2.14 -10.77
CA ALA A 179 24.46 -1.11 -9.74
C ALA A 179 23.96 -1.64 -8.39
N THR A 180 24.39 -1.02 -7.29
CA THR A 180 23.97 -1.40 -5.93
C THR A 180 23.77 -0.15 -5.08
N THR A 181 22.88 -0.22 -4.10
CA THR A 181 22.61 0.87 -3.15
C THR A 181 23.75 1.12 -2.18
N ALA A 182 24.69 0.19 -2.00
CA ALA A 182 25.86 0.35 -1.11
C ALA A 182 27.16 0.57 -1.87
N ASP A 183 28.10 1.26 -1.23
CA ASP A 183 29.45 1.45 -1.76
C ASP A 183 30.19 0.11 -1.87
N VAL A 184 30.82 -0.13 -3.01
CA VAL A 184 31.67 -1.29 -3.26
C VAL A 184 33.13 -0.86 -3.26
N THR A 185 33.94 -1.40 -2.36
CA THR A 185 35.40 -1.17 -2.31
C THR A 185 36.14 -2.31 -2.97
N VAL A 186 36.93 -1.99 -3.99
CA VAL A 186 37.78 -2.95 -4.69
C VAL A 186 39.24 -2.72 -4.27
N THR A 187 39.81 -3.68 -3.54
CA THR A 187 41.22 -3.64 -3.15
C THR A 187 42.09 -4.23 -4.27
N ILE A 188 43.07 -3.45 -4.73
CA ILE A 188 44.02 -3.88 -5.75
C ILE A 188 45.28 -4.41 -5.07
N ALA A 189 45.76 -5.57 -5.47
CA ALA A 189 47.03 -6.14 -5.08
C ALA A 189 47.94 -6.28 -6.30
N THR A 190 49.22 -6.00 -6.14
CA THR A 190 50.25 -6.13 -7.18
C THR A 190 51.16 -7.31 -6.91
N SER A 191 51.61 -7.97 -7.98
CA SER A 191 52.64 -9.03 -7.91
C SER A 191 53.42 -9.07 -9.22
N GLY A 192 54.60 -9.66 -9.22
CA GLY A 192 55.43 -9.80 -10.41
C GLY A 192 56.89 -9.37 -10.14
N SER A 193 57.65 -9.15 -11.21
CA SER A 193 59.09 -8.75 -11.13
C SER A 193 59.32 -7.24 -11.08
N ALA A 194 58.25 -6.44 -11.40
CA ALA A 194 58.32 -4.98 -11.26
C ALA A 194 58.22 -4.60 -9.76
N THR A 195 59.01 -3.64 -9.31
CA THR A 195 58.98 -3.11 -7.94
C THR A 195 58.31 -1.74 -7.93
N GLU A 196 57.50 -1.50 -6.92
CA GLU A 196 57.02 -0.14 -6.67
C GLU A 196 58.19 0.79 -6.32
N GLY A 197 58.29 1.91 -7.01
CA GLY A 197 59.31 2.92 -6.81
C GLY A 197 58.88 4.02 -5.84
#